data_f0bd0913aff1e2d9227ab6ce723834bc
#
_entry.id   f0bd0913aff1e2d9227ab6ce723834bc
#
_cell.length_a   1.000
_cell.length_b   1.000
_cell.length_c   1.000
_cell.angle_alpha   90.00
_cell.angle_beta   90.00
_cell.angle_gamma   90.00
#
_symmetry.space_group_name_H-M   'P 1'
#
loop_
_entity.id
_entity.type
_entity.pdbx_description
1 polymer ?
#
loop_
_entity_poly.entity_id
_entity_poly.type
_entity_poly.pdbx_seq_one_letter_code
_entity_poly.pdbx_strand_id
1 'polypeptide(L)'
;MRKGTFFMVLGATAFAAVVFVLLLHVQPIKVIDSRLEHEGDEVFVAGDLRNTGAHPATLDLEIHYYDHAGRPLGEDRLQVGPLGAGTEQHFRGPAHAAGSVEDFSLYLNQGRNPYGN
;
A
#
# COMPACT_ATOMS: atom_id res chain seq x y z
N MET A 1 14.47 -2.54 -15.54
CA MET A 1 14.55 -2.66 -15.79
C MET A 1 14.56 -2.62 -16.42
N ARG A 2 14.52 -2.52 -16.42
CA ARG A 2 14.57 -2.62 -16.92
C ARG A 2 14.97 -2.92 -16.87
N LYS A 3 15.02 -2.79 -16.72
CA LYS A 3 15.74 -3.24 -16.35
C LYS A 3 15.89 -4.28 -15.97
N GLY A 4 15.58 -4.45 -15.59
CA GLY A 4 15.56 -5.60 -14.96
C GLY A 4 16.32 -6.70 -15.39
N THR A 5 16.80 -6.80 -16.27
CA THR A 5 17.44 -7.96 -16.71
C THR A 5 18.85 -8.04 -16.33
N PHE A 6 19.39 -6.96 -15.90
CA PHE A 6 20.79 -6.96 -15.75
C PHE A 6 21.33 -7.94 -14.75
N PHE A 7 20.54 -8.30 -13.77
CA PHE A 7 21.09 -9.16 -12.79
C PHE A 7 21.23 -10.56 -13.24
N MET A 8 20.77 -10.87 -14.37
CA MET A 8 20.96 -12.18 -14.83
C MET A 8 22.39 -12.49 -15.08
N VAL A 9 23.20 -11.51 -15.18
CA VAL A 9 24.57 -11.70 -15.41
C VAL A 9 25.28 -12.25 -14.25
N LEU A 10 24.74 -12.14 -13.10
CA LEU A 10 25.38 -12.65 -11.93
C LEU A 10 25.48 -14.14 -12.06
N GLY A 11 26.41 -14.75 -11.42
CA GLY A 11 26.53 -16.17 -11.42
C GLY A 11 25.28 -16.79 -10.84
N ALA A 12 25.13 -18.07 -11.07
CA ALA A 12 23.94 -18.75 -10.62
C ALA A 12 23.73 -18.60 -9.12
N THR A 13 24.77 -18.70 -8.35
CA THR A 13 24.65 -18.58 -6.91
C THR A 13 24.25 -17.18 -6.50
N ALA A 14 24.88 -16.19 -7.10
CA ALA A 14 24.56 -14.81 -6.77
C ALA A 14 23.13 -14.47 -7.16
N PHE A 15 22.70 -14.95 -8.31
CA PHE A 15 21.35 -14.71 -8.76
C PHE A 15 20.35 -15.32 -7.79
N ALA A 16 20.57 -16.55 -7.35
CA ALA A 16 19.68 -17.20 -6.44
C ALA A 16 19.58 -16.44 -5.13
N ALA A 17 20.71 -15.91 -4.64
CA ALA A 17 20.68 -15.14 -3.41
C ALA A 17 19.87 -13.87 -3.56
N VAL A 18 20.02 -13.20 -4.68
CA VAL A 18 19.26 -11.98 -4.93
C VAL A 18 17.77 -12.27 -4.98
N VAL A 19 17.39 -13.32 -5.67
CA VAL A 19 15.98 -13.68 -5.76
C VAL A 19 15.41 -13.99 -4.39
N PHE A 20 16.16 -14.72 -3.58
CA PHE A 20 15.71 -15.07 -2.26
C PHE A 20 15.48 -13.82 -1.40
N VAL A 21 16.41 -12.88 -1.46
CA VAL A 21 16.27 -11.65 -0.70
C VAL A 21 15.04 -10.87 -1.17
N LEU A 22 14.82 -10.81 -2.48
CA LEU A 22 13.65 -10.12 -3.00
C LEU A 22 12.37 -10.75 -2.51
N LEU A 23 12.32 -12.08 -2.48
CA LEU A 23 11.13 -12.76 -2.01
C LEU A 23 10.86 -12.47 -0.54
N LEU A 24 11.91 -12.33 0.25
CA LEU A 24 11.73 -12.03 1.66
C LEU A 24 11.17 -10.64 1.88
N HIS A 25 11.36 -9.76 0.92
CA HIS A 25 10.89 -8.39 1.05
C HIS A 25 9.63 -8.10 0.26
N VAL A 26 9.05 -9.11 -0.36
CA VAL A 26 7.80 -8.92 -1.09
C VAL A 26 6.70 -8.63 -0.09
N GLN A 27 5.95 -7.59 -0.35
CA GLN A 27 4.83 -7.23 0.50
C GLN A 27 3.63 -8.09 0.13
N PRO A 28 3.01 -8.77 1.09
CA PRO A 28 1.91 -9.67 0.76
C PRO A 28 0.60 -8.96 0.44
N ILE A 29 0.40 -7.77 0.95
CA ILE A 29 -0.85 -7.06 0.72
C ILE A 29 -0.66 -6.06 -0.40
N LYS A 30 -1.55 -6.12 -1.39
CA LYS A 30 -1.49 -5.24 -2.55
C LYS A 30 -2.76 -4.42 -2.62
N VAL A 31 -2.64 -3.23 -3.15
CA VAL A 31 -3.80 -2.40 -3.45
C VAL A 31 -4.32 -2.84 -4.80
N ILE A 32 -5.55 -3.34 -4.82
CA ILE A 32 -6.19 -3.74 -6.07
C ILE A 32 -6.81 -2.53 -6.74
N ASP A 33 -7.39 -1.64 -5.93
CA ASP A 33 -8.07 -0.47 -6.44
C ASP A 33 -8.07 0.59 -5.35
N SER A 34 -7.99 1.84 -5.74
CA SER A 34 -8.13 2.94 -4.79
C SER A 34 -8.66 4.15 -5.53
N ARG A 35 -9.45 4.95 -4.82
CA ARG A 35 -10.08 6.10 -5.44
C ARG A 35 -10.50 7.09 -4.39
N LEU A 36 -10.69 8.33 -4.83
CA LEU A 36 -11.27 9.37 -4.00
C LEU A 36 -12.76 9.40 -4.32
N GLU A 37 -13.59 9.19 -3.31
CA GLU A 37 -15.03 9.17 -3.50
C GLU A 37 -15.66 10.39 -2.87
N HIS A 38 -16.71 10.87 -3.49
CA HIS A 38 -17.45 12.03 -3.02
C HIS A 38 -18.81 11.61 -2.50
N GLU A 39 -19.20 12.16 -1.37
CA GLU A 39 -20.50 11.88 -0.80
C GLU A 39 -21.00 13.16 -0.17
N GLY A 40 -21.90 13.86 -0.86
CA GLY A 40 -22.37 15.16 -0.40
C GLY A 40 -21.22 16.15 -0.38
N ASP A 41 -21.00 16.77 0.76
CA ASP A 41 -19.95 17.75 0.93
C ASP A 41 -18.65 17.12 1.43
N GLU A 42 -18.57 15.82 1.39
CA GLU A 42 -17.39 15.13 1.93
C GLU A 42 -16.72 14.28 0.87
N VAL A 43 -15.42 14.06 1.09
CA VAL A 43 -14.65 13.13 0.25
C VAL A 43 -13.92 12.18 1.16
N PHE A 44 -13.65 10.99 0.66
CA PHE A 44 -12.86 10.02 1.39
C PHE A 44 -12.17 9.09 0.42
N VAL A 45 -11.08 8.50 0.87
CA VAL A 45 -10.35 7.54 0.06
C VAL A 45 -10.90 6.16 0.36
N ALA A 46 -11.19 5.41 -0.66
CA ALA A 46 -11.68 4.05 -0.52
C ALA A 46 -10.93 3.16 -1.49
N GLY A 47 -10.96 1.88 -1.23
CA GLY A 47 -10.32 0.95 -2.13
C GLY A 47 -10.42 -0.47 -1.63
N ASP A 48 -9.72 -1.34 -2.32
CA ASP A 48 -9.72 -2.76 -2.01
C ASP A 48 -8.29 -3.25 -1.90
N LEU A 49 -8.06 -4.08 -0.90
CA LEU A 49 -6.75 -4.68 -0.64
C LEU A 49 -6.87 -6.18 -0.79
N ARG A 50 -5.80 -6.82 -1.20
CA ARG A 50 -5.76 -8.26 -1.32
C ARG A 50 -4.48 -8.78 -0.69
N ASN A 51 -4.62 -9.83 0.10
CA ASN A 51 -3.45 -10.51 0.65
C ASN A 51 -3.05 -11.60 -0.34
N THR A 52 -1.95 -11.38 -1.02
CA THR A 52 -1.46 -12.34 -2.00
C THR A 52 -0.48 -13.34 -1.40
N GLY A 53 -0.22 -13.23 -0.11
CA GLY A 53 0.68 -14.15 0.56
C GLY A 53 0.00 -15.42 1.02
N ALA A 54 0.74 -16.26 1.67
CA ALA A 54 0.26 -17.57 2.11
C ALA A 54 -0.21 -17.57 3.56
N HIS A 55 -0.04 -16.45 4.26
CA HIS A 55 -0.39 -16.36 5.67
C HIS A 55 -1.20 -15.12 5.93
N PRO A 56 -1.99 -15.09 7.01
CA PRO A 56 -2.70 -13.87 7.37
C PRO A 56 -1.71 -12.73 7.63
N ALA A 57 -2.12 -11.53 7.31
CA ALA A 57 -1.25 -10.36 7.49
C ALA A 57 -2.08 -9.17 7.94
N THR A 58 -1.43 -8.29 8.69
CA THR A 58 -2.03 -7.02 9.08
C THR A 58 -1.27 -5.89 8.42
N LEU A 59 -1.92 -4.75 8.35
CA LEU A 59 -1.40 -3.63 7.63
C LEU A 59 -1.78 -2.33 8.33
N ASP A 60 -0.81 -1.43 8.45
CA ASP A 60 -1.11 -0.06 8.83
C ASP A 60 -1.10 0.72 7.52
N LEU A 61 -2.26 1.20 7.14
CA LEU A 61 -2.40 1.94 5.90
C LEU A 61 -2.36 3.42 6.21
N GLU A 62 -1.43 4.13 5.57
CA GLU A 62 -1.37 5.58 5.70
C GLU A 62 -1.92 6.19 4.43
N ILE A 63 -2.81 7.15 4.61
CA ILE A 63 -3.39 7.88 3.49
C ILE A 63 -2.90 9.32 3.59
N HIS A 64 -2.19 9.77 2.59
CA HIS A 64 -1.68 11.13 2.54
C HIS A 64 -2.52 11.92 1.56
N TYR A 65 -2.88 13.13 1.93
CA TYR A 65 -3.79 13.96 1.15
C TYR A 65 -3.06 15.17 0.59
N TYR A 66 -3.48 15.60 -0.58
CA TYR A 66 -2.87 16.73 -1.27
C TYR A 66 -3.93 17.65 -1.83
N ASP A 67 -3.62 18.94 -1.89
CA ASP A 67 -4.54 19.91 -2.45
C ASP A 67 -4.32 20.03 -3.95
N HIS A 68 -5.03 20.97 -4.56
CA HIS A 68 -4.97 21.19 -6.00
C HIS A 68 -3.55 21.51 -6.48
N ALA A 69 -2.77 22.16 -5.65
CA ALA A 69 -1.40 22.52 -6.01
C ALA A 69 -0.39 21.43 -5.67
N GLY A 70 -0.85 20.29 -5.16
CA GLY A 70 0.04 19.21 -4.80
C GLY A 70 0.67 19.36 -3.44
N ARG A 71 0.17 20.28 -2.63
CA ARG A 71 0.74 20.49 -1.30
C ARG A 71 0.13 19.51 -0.30
N PRO A 72 0.94 19.00 0.62
CA PRO A 72 0.42 18.05 1.60
C PRO A 72 -0.58 18.73 2.53
N LEU A 73 -1.68 18.05 2.80
CA LEU A 73 -2.70 18.53 3.71
C LEU A 73 -2.70 17.81 5.04
N GLY A 74 -2.20 16.59 5.05
CA GLY A 74 -2.20 15.78 6.26
C GLY A 74 -2.30 14.32 5.91
N GLU A 75 -2.47 13.49 6.93
CA GLU A 75 -2.55 12.06 6.72
C GLU A 75 -3.47 11.42 7.72
N ASP A 76 -3.97 10.25 7.36
CA ASP A 76 -4.74 9.39 8.25
C ASP A 76 -4.12 8.01 8.25
N ARG A 77 -4.36 7.27 9.31
CA ARG A 77 -3.88 5.90 9.43
C ARG A 77 -5.01 4.97 9.76
N LEU A 78 -5.03 3.84 9.09
CA LEU A 78 -6.03 2.80 9.30
C LEU A 78 -5.30 1.50 9.57
N GLN A 79 -5.79 0.74 10.55
CA GLN A 79 -5.28 -0.60 10.75
C GLN A 79 -6.22 -1.55 10.04
N VAL A 80 -5.68 -2.36 9.16
CA VAL A 80 -6.46 -3.30 8.36
C VAL A 80 -5.97 -4.70 8.67
N GLY A 81 -6.90 -5.60 8.87
CA GLY A 81 -6.57 -7.00 9.09
C GLY A 81 -6.83 -7.46 10.50
N PRO A 82 -6.48 -8.70 10.81
CA PRO A 82 -5.73 -9.61 9.94
C PRO A 82 -6.50 -9.98 8.70
N LEU A 83 -5.80 -9.96 7.57
CA LEU A 83 -6.39 -10.29 6.30
C LEU A 83 -5.93 -11.68 5.92
N GLY A 84 -6.85 -12.60 5.74
CA GLY A 84 -6.50 -13.99 5.46
C GLY A 84 -5.81 -14.12 4.12
N ALA A 85 -5.03 -15.18 3.98
CA ALA A 85 -4.32 -15.45 2.73
C ALA A 85 -5.31 -15.53 1.57
N GLY A 86 -4.99 -14.86 0.48
CA GLY A 86 -5.81 -14.89 -0.72
C GLY A 86 -7.12 -14.13 -0.64
N THR A 87 -7.38 -13.41 0.44
CA THR A 87 -8.66 -12.70 0.60
C THR A 87 -8.51 -11.24 0.26
N GLU A 88 -9.64 -10.62 -0.01
CA GLU A 88 -9.70 -9.19 -0.27
C GLU A 88 -10.50 -8.51 0.82
N GLN A 89 -10.18 -7.26 1.06
CA GLN A 89 -10.91 -6.46 2.02
C GLN A 89 -11.03 -5.04 1.52
N HIS A 90 -12.23 -4.49 1.64
CA HIS A 90 -12.49 -3.11 1.30
C HIS A 90 -12.06 -2.22 2.46
N PHE A 91 -11.52 -1.05 2.15
CA PHE A 91 -11.21 -0.05 3.17
C PHE A 91 -11.82 1.27 2.78
N ARG A 92 -12.07 2.09 3.80
CA ARG A 92 -12.60 3.42 3.60
C ARG A 92 -12.00 4.31 4.67
N GLY A 93 -11.35 5.38 4.25
CA GLY A 93 -10.73 6.31 5.18
C GLY A 93 -11.75 7.29 5.75
N PRO A 94 -11.31 8.12 6.68
CA PRO A 94 -12.17 9.15 7.25
C PRO A 94 -12.59 10.17 6.21
N ALA A 95 -13.72 10.83 6.45
CA ALA A 95 -14.23 11.83 5.55
C ALA A 95 -13.52 13.16 5.77
N HIS A 96 -13.35 13.90 4.69
CA HIS A 96 -12.79 15.24 4.70
C HIS A 96 -13.69 16.17 3.91
N ALA A 97 -13.51 17.46 4.08
CA ALA A 97 -14.36 18.40 3.38
C ALA A 97 -14.08 18.33 1.88
N ALA A 98 -15.13 18.29 1.11
CA ALA A 98 -15.02 18.28 -0.33
C ALA A 98 -14.39 19.58 -0.79
N GLY A 99 -13.56 19.50 -1.78
CA GLY A 99 -12.92 20.70 -2.32
C GLY A 99 -11.57 20.99 -1.70
N SER A 100 -11.26 20.37 -0.56
CA SER A 100 -9.94 20.58 0.03
C SER A 100 -8.95 19.52 -0.46
N VAL A 101 -9.42 18.33 -0.67
CA VAL A 101 -8.56 17.21 -1.09
C VAL A 101 -8.77 16.94 -2.58
N GLU A 102 -7.69 17.00 -3.33
CA GLU A 102 -7.75 16.74 -4.76
C GLU A 102 -7.03 15.45 -5.16
N ASP A 103 -6.13 14.99 -4.31
CA ASP A 103 -5.36 13.81 -4.62
C ASP A 103 -4.90 13.14 -3.34
N PHE A 104 -4.44 11.92 -3.47
CA PHE A 104 -3.99 11.15 -2.31
C PHE A 104 -2.91 10.16 -2.73
N SER A 105 -2.18 9.67 -1.74
CA SER A 105 -1.28 8.54 -1.95
C SER A 105 -1.40 7.61 -0.77
N LEU A 106 -1.09 6.34 -1.00
CA LEU A 106 -1.21 5.30 0.00
C LEU A 106 0.17 4.73 0.31
N TYR A 107 0.42 4.51 1.60
CA TYR A 107 1.64 3.88 2.06
C TYR A 107 1.25 2.69 2.91
N LEU A 108 1.80 1.53 2.58
CA LEU A 108 1.41 0.30 3.24
C LEU A 108 2.55 -0.19 4.13
N ASN A 109 2.27 -0.21 5.43
CA ASN A 109 3.21 -0.76 6.40
C ASN A 109 2.71 -2.12 6.83
N GLN A 110 3.29 -3.16 6.25
CA GLN A 110 2.69 -4.49 6.34
C GLN A 110 3.31 -5.32 7.44
N GLY A 111 2.81 -5.10 8.64
CA GLY A 111 3.23 -5.92 9.74
C GLY A 111 4.64 -5.68 10.20
N ARG A 112 5.30 -4.69 9.67
CA ARG A 112 6.64 -4.41 10.02
C ARG A 112 6.69 -3.33 11.02
N ASN A 113 7.41 -3.56 12.03
CA ASN A 113 7.59 -2.55 12.99
C ASN A 113 8.45 -1.48 12.39
N PRO A 114 7.98 -0.33 12.30
CA PRO A 114 8.77 0.71 11.75
C PRO A 114 9.98 1.00 12.55
N TYR A 115 10.09 0.51 13.27
CA TYR A 115 11.16 0.67 13.77
C TYR A 115 11.29 -0.38 14.16
N GLY A 116 11.00 -0.71 13.68
CA GLY A 116 10.86 -1.57 13.57
C GLY A 116 10.20 -2.07 13.14
N ASN A 117 9.93 -1.96 13.28
CA ASN A 117 9.35 -2.09 12.84
C ASN A 117 9.21 -2.26 12.69
#